data_24a834175f88771685dce42dd5ea7fcc
#
_entry.id   24a834175f88771685dce42dd5ea7fcc
#
_cell.length_a   1.000
_cell.length_b   1.000
_cell.length_c   1.000
_cell.angle_alpha   90.00
_cell.angle_beta   90.00
_cell.angle_gamma   90.00
#
_symmetry.space_group_name_H-M   'P 1'
#
loop_
_entity.id
_entity.type
_entity.pdbx_description
1 polymer ?
#
loop_
_entity_poly.entity_id
_entity_poly.type
_entity_poly.pdbx_seq_one_letter_code
_entity_poly.pdbx_strand_id
1 'polypeptide(L)'
;KGGQRTLDEYLNRPNNPGKYPVPSAHLEFFDSLHLYYQTADYIFVHAGLRKKVPLESQKKIDLLWIRDEFLSTDFDFGKRVIFGHTPFKEPLVQTNKIGIDTGAVYGNRLTCVKLPEINFYFEP
;
A
#
# COMPACT_ATOMS: atom_id res chain seq x y z
N LYS A 1 -4.48 4.95 13.98
CA LYS A 1 -3.61 5.69 14.93
C LYS A 1 -2.68 6.72 14.24
N GLY A 2 -2.37 6.62 12.93
CA GLY A 2 -1.53 7.60 12.22
C GLY A 2 -2.26 8.83 11.68
N GLY A 3 -3.58 8.73 11.45
CA GLY A 3 -4.35 9.80 10.82
C GLY A 3 -4.38 11.12 11.61
N GLN A 4 -4.28 11.07 12.94
CA GLN A 4 -4.24 12.29 13.74
C GLN A 4 -2.98 13.12 13.43
N ARG A 5 -1.81 12.51 13.34
CA ARG A 5 -0.57 13.19 12.96
C ARG A 5 -0.69 13.90 11.61
N THR A 6 -1.25 13.21 10.62
CA THR A 6 -1.48 13.79 9.29
C THR A 6 -2.41 15.01 9.37
N LEU A 7 -3.50 14.92 10.14
CA LEU A 7 -4.41 16.05 10.35
C LEU A 7 -3.70 17.21 11.08
N ASP A 8 -2.92 16.94 12.10
CA ASP A 8 -2.16 17.94 12.86
C ASP A 8 -1.17 18.69 11.96
N GLU A 9 -0.50 18.00 11.03
CA GLU A 9 0.38 18.62 10.04
C GLU A 9 -0.38 19.57 9.09
N TYR A 10 -1.59 19.21 8.67
CA TYR A 10 -2.44 20.12 7.87
C TYR A 10 -2.93 21.32 8.67
N LEU A 11 -3.32 21.12 9.94
CA LEU A 11 -3.81 22.19 10.82
C LEU A 11 -2.72 23.22 11.16
N ASN A 12 -1.47 22.78 11.28
CA ASN A 12 -0.34 23.62 11.65
C ASN A 12 0.32 24.36 10.46
N ARG A 13 -0.21 24.26 9.24
CA ARG A 13 0.33 25.00 8.09
C ARG A 13 -0.02 26.49 8.16
N PRO A 14 0.96 27.42 7.91
CA PRO A 14 0.76 28.87 8.04
C PRO A 14 -0.33 29.46 7.15
N ASN A 15 -0.71 28.80 6.07
CA ASN A 15 -1.66 29.26 5.07
C ASN A 15 -2.95 28.42 5.01
N ASN A 16 -3.35 27.77 6.10
CA ASN A 16 -4.60 27.01 6.13
C ASN A 16 -5.78 27.97 6.34
N PRO A 17 -6.69 28.16 5.35
CA PRO A 17 -7.82 29.11 5.45
C PRO A 17 -9.01 28.61 6.29
N GLY A 18 -8.83 27.64 7.14
CA GLY A 18 -9.60 27.50 8.37
C GLY A 18 -10.80 26.60 8.36
N LYS A 19 -11.47 26.08 7.41
CA LYS A 19 -12.67 25.26 7.64
C LYS A 19 -12.50 23.76 7.41
N TYR A 20 -11.53 23.42 6.55
CA TYR A 20 -11.12 22.04 6.30
C TYR A 20 -9.60 21.97 6.31
N PRO A 21 -9.00 21.15 7.19
CA PRO A 21 -7.54 21.10 7.35
C PRO A 21 -6.83 20.60 6.08
N VAL A 22 -7.51 19.84 5.22
CA VAL A 22 -6.92 19.27 4.00
C VAL A 22 -7.31 20.11 2.79
N PRO A 23 -6.35 20.64 2.00
CA PRO A 23 -6.63 21.37 0.77
C PRO A 23 -7.46 20.53 -0.22
N SER A 24 -8.38 21.17 -0.97
CA SER A 24 -9.24 20.49 -1.95
C SER A 24 -8.44 19.69 -2.99
N ALA A 25 -7.33 20.23 -3.47
CA ALA A 25 -6.45 19.54 -4.42
C ALA A 25 -5.88 18.22 -3.86
N HIS A 26 -5.63 18.15 -2.55
CA HIS A 26 -5.20 16.90 -1.90
C HIS A 26 -6.37 15.91 -1.75
N LEU A 27 -7.57 16.39 -1.46
CA LEU A 27 -8.76 15.53 -1.42
C LEU A 27 -9.05 14.95 -2.81
N GLU A 28 -9.02 15.77 -3.85
CA GLU A 28 -9.16 15.32 -5.24
C GLU A 28 -8.11 14.27 -5.61
N PHE A 29 -6.85 14.47 -5.19
CA PHE A 29 -5.80 13.49 -5.37
C PHE A 29 -6.14 12.16 -4.69
N PHE A 30 -6.56 12.18 -3.42
CA PHE A 30 -6.94 10.96 -2.69
C PHE A 30 -8.13 10.24 -3.34
N ASP A 31 -9.13 10.99 -3.80
CA ASP A 31 -10.29 10.43 -4.49
C ASP A 31 -9.95 9.83 -5.85
N SER A 32 -8.89 10.31 -6.48
CA SER A 32 -8.39 9.78 -7.77
C SER A 32 -7.58 8.51 -7.65
N LEU A 33 -7.16 8.10 -6.44
CA LEU A 33 -6.32 6.92 -6.24
C LEU A 33 -7.06 5.62 -6.59
N HIS A 34 -6.37 4.74 -7.28
CA HIS A 34 -6.87 3.42 -7.61
C HIS A 34 -6.76 2.47 -6.41
N LEU A 35 -7.73 1.56 -6.27
CA LEU A 35 -7.69 0.49 -5.26
C LEU A 35 -6.63 -0.57 -5.57
N TYR A 36 -6.35 -0.77 -6.84
CA TYR A 36 -5.27 -1.61 -7.35
C TYR A 36 -4.85 -1.12 -8.75
N TYR A 37 -3.68 -1.53 -9.16
CA TYR A 37 -3.18 -1.34 -10.52
C TYR A 37 -2.59 -2.65 -11.02
N GLN A 38 -2.76 -2.96 -12.31
CA GLN A 38 -2.18 -4.18 -12.89
C GLN A 38 -1.41 -3.91 -14.17
N THR A 39 -0.35 -4.68 -14.36
CA THR A 39 0.42 -4.78 -15.60
C THR A 39 0.29 -6.18 -16.18
N ALA A 40 1.07 -6.53 -17.21
CA ALA A 40 1.10 -7.88 -17.75
C ALA A 40 1.46 -8.93 -16.68
N ASP A 41 2.43 -8.63 -15.80
CA ASP A 41 3.04 -9.61 -14.89
C ASP A 41 2.74 -9.34 -13.41
N TYR A 42 2.25 -8.17 -13.05
CA TYR A 42 2.10 -7.74 -11.66
C TYR A 42 0.74 -7.17 -11.34
N ILE A 43 0.32 -7.35 -10.08
CA ILE A 43 -0.79 -6.63 -9.46
C ILE A 43 -0.23 -5.83 -8.30
N PHE A 44 -0.52 -4.52 -8.27
CA PHE A 44 -0.15 -3.61 -7.19
C PHE A 44 -1.39 -3.31 -6.37
N VAL A 45 -1.32 -3.51 -5.06
CA VAL A 45 -2.45 -3.31 -4.13
C VAL A 45 -1.93 -2.86 -2.78
N HIS A 46 -2.76 -2.13 -2.01
CA HIS A 46 -2.32 -1.65 -0.69
C HIS A 46 -2.05 -2.81 0.28
N ALA A 47 -3.04 -3.65 0.57
CA ALA A 47 -2.91 -4.68 1.61
C ALA A 47 -2.78 -6.11 1.05
N GLY A 48 -3.55 -6.48 0.05
CA GLY A 48 -3.54 -7.81 -0.53
C GLY A 48 -4.84 -8.19 -1.22
N LEU A 49 -4.98 -9.47 -1.50
CA LEU A 49 -6.10 -10.05 -2.25
C LEU A 49 -6.66 -11.27 -1.51
N ARG A 50 -7.96 -11.45 -1.60
CA ARG A 50 -8.62 -12.69 -1.14
C ARG A 50 -8.45 -13.78 -2.20
N LYS A 51 -7.95 -14.95 -1.78
CA LYS A 51 -7.77 -16.11 -2.69
C LYS A 51 -9.10 -16.56 -3.29
N LYS A 52 -9.05 -17.09 -4.52
CA LYS A 52 -10.21 -17.61 -5.26
C LYS A 52 -11.29 -16.56 -5.59
N VAL A 53 -11.01 -15.28 -5.42
CA VAL A 53 -11.88 -14.17 -5.83
C VAL A 53 -11.20 -13.45 -6.99
N PRO A 54 -11.87 -13.30 -8.15
CA PRO A 54 -11.35 -12.53 -9.28
C PRO A 54 -11.00 -11.09 -8.86
N LEU A 55 -10.00 -10.49 -9.50
CA LEU A 55 -9.49 -9.17 -9.13
C LEU A 55 -10.59 -8.10 -9.14
N GLU A 56 -11.43 -8.10 -10.16
CA GLU A 56 -12.56 -7.18 -10.32
C GLU A 56 -13.70 -7.39 -9.30
N SER A 57 -13.71 -8.54 -8.63
CA SER A 57 -14.70 -8.89 -7.60
C SER A 57 -14.16 -8.77 -6.18
N GLN A 58 -12.92 -8.33 -6.02
CA GLN A 58 -12.31 -8.11 -4.69
C GLN A 58 -13.05 -7.01 -3.95
N LYS A 59 -13.30 -7.22 -2.66
CA LYS A 59 -13.94 -6.20 -1.81
C LYS A 59 -12.93 -5.13 -1.43
N LYS A 60 -13.37 -3.87 -1.44
CA LYS A 60 -12.54 -2.72 -1.02
C LYS A 60 -11.91 -2.94 0.36
N ILE A 61 -12.66 -3.52 1.30
CA ILE A 61 -12.15 -3.80 2.65
C ILE A 61 -10.97 -4.78 2.62
N ASP A 62 -10.99 -5.80 1.77
CA ASP A 62 -9.89 -6.75 1.64
C ASP A 62 -8.68 -6.09 0.96
N LEU A 63 -8.89 -5.34 -0.11
CA LEU A 63 -7.81 -4.62 -0.81
C LEU A 63 -7.04 -3.65 0.11
N LEU A 64 -7.72 -3.07 1.12
CA LEU A 64 -7.15 -2.07 2.02
C LEU A 64 -6.71 -2.61 3.39
N TRP A 65 -7.22 -3.78 3.84
CA TRP A 65 -7.06 -4.20 5.24
C TRP A 65 -6.71 -5.67 5.45
N ILE A 66 -6.75 -6.53 4.44
CA ILE A 66 -6.46 -7.96 4.58
C ILE A 66 -5.03 -8.17 5.11
N ARG A 67 -4.84 -9.17 5.97
CA ARG A 67 -3.53 -9.55 6.52
C ARG A 67 -3.32 -11.05 6.42
N ASP A 68 -3.49 -11.79 7.49
CA ASP A 68 -3.08 -13.19 7.63
C ASP A 68 -3.61 -14.12 6.53
N GLU A 69 -4.85 -13.94 6.09
CA GLU A 69 -5.45 -14.73 5.02
C GLU A 69 -4.70 -14.57 3.68
N PHE A 70 -4.17 -13.37 3.42
CA PHE A 70 -3.34 -13.11 2.24
C PHE A 70 -1.88 -13.50 2.47
N LEU A 71 -1.33 -13.19 3.64
CA LEU A 71 0.08 -13.44 3.93
C LEU A 71 0.41 -14.93 3.97
N SER A 72 -0.49 -15.75 4.49
CA SER A 72 -0.28 -17.19 4.67
C SER A 72 -0.59 -18.04 3.44
N THR A 73 -1.21 -17.47 2.40
CA THR A 73 -1.58 -18.25 1.20
C THR A 73 -0.47 -18.30 0.17
N ASP A 74 -0.27 -19.47 -0.44
CA ASP A 74 0.56 -19.70 -1.63
C ASP A 74 -0.25 -19.69 -2.92
N PHE A 75 -1.54 -19.30 -2.86
CA PHE A 75 -2.44 -19.25 -4.01
C PHE A 75 -1.84 -18.45 -5.18
N ASP A 76 -1.90 -19.00 -6.38
CA ASP A 76 -1.50 -18.32 -7.61
C ASP A 76 -2.60 -17.37 -8.06
N PHE A 77 -2.33 -16.07 -7.98
CA PHE A 77 -3.23 -15.00 -8.44
C PHE A 77 -3.13 -14.73 -9.95
N GLY A 78 -2.36 -15.56 -10.69
CA GLY A 78 -2.08 -15.37 -12.11
C GLY A 78 -1.01 -14.33 -12.42
N LYS A 79 -0.75 -13.41 -11.50
CA LYS A 79 0.32 -12.40 -11.53
C LYS A 79 0.92 -12.26 -10.12
N ARG A 80 2.17 -11.83 -10.05
CA ARG A 80 2.82 -11.59 -8.77
C ARG A 80 2.27 -10.33 -8.11
N VAL A 81 1.87 -10.43 -6.85
CA VAL A 81 1.24 -9.33 -6.12
C VAL A 81 2.28 -8.53 -5.36
N ILE A 82 2.34 -7.22 -5.62
CA ILE A 82 3.18 -6.26 -4.88
C ILE A 82 2.28 -5.53 -3.90
N PHE A 83 2.65 -5.53 -2.63
CA PHE A 83 1.79 -5.02 -1.55
C PHE A 83 2.56 -4.38 -0.40
N GLY A 84 1.83 -3.67 0.47
CA GLY A 84 2.30 -3.04 1.70
C GLY A 84 1.39 -3.36 2.90
N HIS A 85 1.04 -2.33 3.70
CA HIS A 85 0.09 -2.38 4.81
C HIS A 85 0.52 -3.21 6.03
N THR A 86 1.10 -4.37 5.82
CA THR A 86 1.64 -5.21 6.90
C THR A 86 3.15 -5.05 6.92
N PRO A 87 3.70 -4.37 7.94
CA PRO A 87 5.12 -4.08 7.96
C PRO A 87 5.95 -5.32 8.29
N PHE A 88 7.06 -5.46 7.58
CA PHE A 88 8.09 -6.46 7.83
C PHE A 88 9.41 -5.76 8.17
N LYS A 89 10.30 -6.44 8.85
CA LYS A 89 11.66 -5.90 9.11
C LYS A 89 12.47 -5.73 7.82
N GLU A 90 12.32 -6.69 6.90
CA GLU A 90 12.92 -6.72 5.56
C GLU A 90 11.83 -7.01 4.52
N PRO A 91 12.05 -6.69 3.24
CA PRO A 91 11.09 -7.03 2.20
C PRO A 91 10.75 -8.52 2.19
N LEU A 92 9.47 -8.84 2.09
CA LEU A 92 9.01 -10.22 1.94
C LEU A 92 9.05 -10.59 0.47
N VAL A 93 9.77 -11.67 0.11
CA VAL A 93 9.79 -12.19 -1.27
C VAL A 93 9.30 -13.62 -1.29
N GLN A 94 8.16 -13.84 -1.92
CA GLN A 94 7.58 -15.17 -2.15
C GLN A 94 7.27 -15.35 -3.63
N THR A 95 6.97 -16.57 -4.05
CA THR A 95 6.67 -16.87 -5.46
C THR A 95 5.48 -16.08 -5.97
N ASN A 96 4.43 -15.94 -5.17
CA ASN A 96 3.16 -15.30 -5.54
C ASN A 96 3.04 -13.84 -5.12
N LYS A 97 3.96 -13.32 -4.26
CA LYS A 97 3.85 -11.96 -3.72
C LYS A 97 5.19 -11.38 -3.29
N ILE A 98 5.27 -10.04 -3.26
CA ILE A 98 6.36 -9.26 -2.70
C ILE A 98 5.79 -8.18 -1.79
N GLY A 99 6.15 -8.18 -0.50
CA GLY A 99 5.80 -7.14 0.46
C GLY A 99 6.93 -6.13 0.61
N ILE A 100 6.62 -4.85 0.41
CA ILE A 100 7.60 -3.76 0.44
C ILE A 100 7.37 -2.74 1.57
N ASP A 101 6.38 -2.96 2.42
CA ASP A 101 6.23 -2.14 3.63
C ASP A 101 7.25 -2.61 4.67
N THR A 102 8.27 -1.82 4.87
CA THR A 102 9.32 -2.08 5.87
C THR A 102 9.20 -1.18 7.09
N GLY A 103 8.02 -0.58 7.30
CA GLY A 103 7.71 0.16 8.52
C GLY A 103 8.39 1.53 8.63
N ALA A 104 8.56 2.25 7.53
CA ALA A 104 9.16 3.60 7.53
C ALA A 104 8.48 4.54 8.53
N VAL A 105 7.15 4.51 8.63
CA VAL A 105 6.38 5.31 9.60
C VAL A 105 6.71 4.99 11.07
N TYR A 106 7.29 3.83 11.32
CA TYR A 106 7.74 3.40 12.66
C TYR A 106 9.24 3.61 12.88
N GLY A 107 9.92 4.33 11.99
CA GLY A 107 11.34 4.63 12.10
C GLY A 107 12.27 3.58 11.46
N ASN A 108 11.73 2.67 10.69
CA ASN A 108 12.51 1.81 9.81
C ASN A 108 12.68 2.46 8.41
N ARG A 109 13.02 1.72 7.41
CA ARG A 109 13.36 2.21 6.06
C ARG A 109 12.12 2.31 5.16
N LEU A 110 12.11 3.28 4.26
CA LEU A 110 11.22 3.28 3.10
C LEU A 110 11.84 2.39 2.03
N THR A 111 11.06 1.44 1.51
CA THR A 111 11.53 0.46 0.53
C THR A 111 10.92 0.69 -0.85
N CYS A 112 11.77 0.67 -1.87
CA CYS A 112 11.40 0.62 -3.28
C CYS A 112 11.89 -0.69 -3.90
N VAL A 113 11.08 -1.28 -4.76
CA VAL A 113 11.48 -2.44 -5.57
C VAL A 113 11.50 -2.08 -7.05
N LYS A 114 12.60 -2.39 -7.72
CA LYS A 114 12.71 -2.33 -9.18
C LYS A 114 12.36 -3.69 -9.77
N LEU A 115 11.39 -3.70 -10.67
CA LEU A 115 10.92 -4.89 -11.36
C LEU A 115 11.34 -4.84 -12.85
N PRO A 116 11.53 -5.97 -13.53
CA PRO A 116 11.31 -7.35 -13.05
C PRO A 116 12.49 -7.94 -12.26
N GLU A 117 13.64 -7.26 -12.14
CA GLU A 117 14.89 -7.78 -11.57
C GLU A 117 14.83 -8.06 -10.06
N ILE A 118 13.81 -7.50 -9.36
CA ILE A 118 13.63 -7.56 -7.91
C ILE A 118 14.85 -7.00 -7.17
N ASN A 119 15.25 -5.79 -7.55
CA ASN A 119 16.28 -5.04 -6.83
C ASN A 119 15.63 -4.08 -5.84
N PHE A 120 16.06 -4.11 -4.58
CA PHE A 120 15.54 -3.25 -3.53
C PHE A 120 16.45 -2.04 -3.30
N TYR A 121 15.82 -0.90 -3.10
CA TYR A 121 16.44 0.37 -2.72
C TYR A 121 15.79 0.85 -1.44
N PHE A 122 16.57 1.47 -0.56
CA PHE A 122 16.14 1.85 0.78
C PHE A 122 16.51 3.29 1.09
N GLU A 123 15.57 4.01 1.73
CA GLU A 123 15.81 5.31 2.36
C GLU A 123 15.48 5.23 3.86
N PRO A 124 16.29 5.91 4.71
CA PRO A 124 16.03 5.95 6.14
C PRO A 124 14.69 6.58 6.51
#